data_bcd99def816c9972982e56faa761bb50
#
_entry.id   bcd99def816c9972982e56faa761bb50
#
_cell.length_a   1.000
_cell.length_b   1.000
_cell.length_c   1.000
_cell.angle_alpha   90.00
_cell.angle_beta   90.00
_cell.angle_gamma   90.00
#
_symmetry.space_group_name_H-M   'P 1'
#
loop_
_entity.id
_entity.type
_entity.pdbx_description
1 polymer ?
#
loop_
_entity_poly.entity_id
_entity_poly.type
_entity_poly.pdbx_seq_one_letter_code
_entity_poly.pdbx_strand_id
1 'polypeptide(L)'
;MRYVTIGRYQFSAILLLIAAIASPLAFAATYYVWSSKTVPFSVDEPLSVTDFPASTHFHPGENVTIDVTIANSANIDYTVRLIITLSDPDYQQAYVQASNYLYTITPGNNTISAWIAVNSTAPQSQQQLTVDFIRI
;
A
#
# COMPACT_ATOMS: atom_id res chain seq x y z
N MET A 1 48.26 -22.66 -31.50
CA MET A 1 46.83 -22.72 -31.79
C MET A 1 46.52 -23.86 -32.74
N ARG A 2 45.59 -24.71 -32.38
CA ARG A 2 45.16 -25.80 -33.27
C ARG A 2 44.05 -25.34 -34.19
N TYR A 3 44.07 -25.79 -35.43
CA TYR A 3 43.03 -25.52 -36.39
C TYR A 3 42.35 -26.83 -36.84
N VAL A 4 41.05 -26.74 -37.05
CA VAL A 4 40.24 -27.80 -37.60
C VAL A 4 39.83 -27.40 -39.02
N THR A 5 40.04 -28.27 -39.98
CA THR A 5 39.69 -28.02 -41.36
C THR A 5 38.34 -28.63 -41.69
N ILE A 6 37.42 -27.80 -42.13
CA ILE A 6 36.09 -28.22 -42.61
C ILE A 6 35.96 -27.76 -44.05
N GLY A 7 36.03 -28.70 -45.00
CA GLY A 7 36.05 -28.40 -46.41
C GLY A 7 37.28 -27.58 -46.79
N ARG A 8 37.10 -26.37 -47.27
CA ARG A 8 38.19 -25.46 -47.69
C ARG A 8 38.56 -24.46 -46.59
N TYR A 9 37.93 -24.53 -45.44
CA TYR A 9 38.11 -23.55 -44.39
C TYR A 9 38.81 -24.15 -43.20
N GLN A 10 39.67 -23.38 -42.61
CA GLN A 10 40.30 -23.69 -41.33
C GLN A 10 39.72 -22.81 -40.23
N PHE A 11 39.27 -23.45 -39.16
CA PHE A 11 38.73 -22.75 -38.01
C PHE A 11 39.57 -23.04 -36.76
N SER A 12 39.67 -22.09 -35.91
CA SER A 12 40.26 -22.30 -34.58
C SER A 12 39.44 -23.35 -33.85
N ALA A 13 40.12 -24.37 -33.29
CA ALA A 13 39.45 -25.37 -32.45
C ALA A 13 38.75 -24.75 -31.23
N ILE A 14 39.29 -23.67 -30.70
CA ILE A 14 38.67 -22.92 -29.61
C ILE A 14 37.39 -22.26 -30.07
N LEU A 15 37.38 -21.66 -31.25
CA LEU A 15 36.19 -21.01 -31.79
C LEU A 15 35.05 -22.02 -32.02
N LEU A 16 35.37 -23.19 -32.56
CA LEU A 16 34.39 -24.26 -32.74
C LEU A 16 33.85 -24.78 -31.40
N LEU A 17 34.70 -24.90 -30.40
CA LEU A 17 34.30 -25.33 -29.07
C LEU A 17 33.35 -24.30 -28.41
N ILE A 18 33.65 -23.03 -28.55
CA ILE A 18 32.77 -21.94 -28.03
C ILE A 18 31.44 -22.00 -28.77
N ALA A 19 31.41 -22.13 -30.07
CA ALA A 19 30.19 -22.24 -30.83
C ALA A 19 29.35 -23.47 -30.44
N ALA A 20 30.00 -24.61 -30.19
CA ALA A 20 29.34 -25.84 -29.80
C ALA A 20 28.71 -25.76 -28.40
N ILE A 21 29.31 -24.99 -27.46
CA ILE A 21 28.79 -24.78 -26.12
C ILE A 21 27.71 -23.70 -26.12
N ALA A 22 27.94 -22.57 -26.79
CA ALA A 22 27.01 -21.45 -26.81
C ALA A 22 25.72 -21.75 -27.58
N SER A 23 25.80 -22.52 -28.64
CA SER A 23 24.66 -22.84 -29.50
C SER A 23 23.53 -23.59 -28.78
N PRO A 24 23.79 -24.68 -28.01
CA PRO A 24 22.74 -25.35 -27.25
C PRO A 24 22.12 -24.45 -26.17
N LEU A 25 22.91 -23.61 -25.48
CA LEU A 25 22.41 -22.68 -24.48
C LEU A 25 21.51 -21.61 -25.10
N ALA A 26 21.90 -21.03 -26.21
CA ALA A 26 21.08 -20.07 -26.94
C ALA A 26 19.79 -20.71 -27.46
N PHE A 27 19.85 -21.93 -27.97
CA PHE A 27 18.68 -22.67 -28.43
C PHE A 27 17.74 -23.01 -27.24
N ALA A 28 18.26 -23.49 -26.12
CA ALA A 28 17.47 -23.78 -24.93
C ALA A 28 16.78 -22.52 -24.38
N ALA A 29 17.49 -21.39 -24.29
CA ALA A 29 16.92 -20.14 -23.89
C ALA A 29 15.81 -19.68 -24.85
N THR A 30 16.03 -19.78 -26.16
CA THR A 30 15.01 -19.46 -27.16
C THR A 30 13.82 -20.40 -27.07
N TYR A 31 14.05 -21.71 -26.82
CA TYR A 31 12.99 -22.69 -26.67
C TYR A 31 12.07 -22.39 -25.47
N TYR A 32 12.64 -22.02 -24.32
CA TYR A 32 11.86 -21.69 -23.11
C TYR A 32 11.20 -20.31 -23.16
N VAL A 33 11.71 -19.40 -23.98
CA VAL A 33 11.22 -18.02 -24.10
C VAL A 33 10.79 -17.70 -25.55
N TRP A 34 10.30 -18.69 -26.27
CA TRP A 34 9.86 -18.50 -27.65
C TRP A 34 8.65 -17.58 -27.78
N SER A 35 7.91 -17.42 -26.72
CA SER A 35 6.79 -16.47 -26.64
C SER A 35 6.81 -15.76 -25.27
N SER A 36 7.00 -14.47 -25.28
CA SER A 36 6.91 -13.64 -24.07
C SER A 36 5.97 -12.47 -24.31
N LYS A 37 5.24 -12.11 -23.27
CA LYS A 37 4.42 -10.91 -23.24
C LYS A 37 4.83 -10.07 -22.06
N THR A 38 5.02 -8.78 -22.28
CA THR A 38 5.27 -7.82 -21.23
C THR A 38 3.98 -7.11 -20.91
N VAL A 39 3.57 -7.18 -19.65
CA VAL A 39 2.38 -6.49 -19.14
C VAL A 39 2.84 -5.51 -18.07
N PRO A 40 2.34 -4.29 -18.05
CA PRO A 40 2.61 -3.38 -16.94
C PRO A 40 2.03 -3.96 -15.66
N PHE A 41 2.80 -3.86 -14.59
CA PHE A 41 2.41 -4.29 -13.25
C PHE A 41 2.56 -3.12 -12.30
N SER A 42 1.48 -2.79 -11.59
CA SER A 42 1.50 -1.78 -10.54
C SER A 42 0.89 -2.35 -9.26
N VAL A 43 1.37 -1.85 -8.14
CA VAL A 43 0.77 -2.11 -6.84
C VAL A 43 0.26 -0.78 -6.31
N ASP A 44 -1.05 -0.65 -6.28
CA ASP A 44 -1.71 0.57 -5.87
C ASP A 44 -2.27 0.42 -4.45
N GLU A 45 -2.44 1.54 -3.74
CA GLU A 45 -3.09 1.54 -2.43
C GLU A 45 -4.59 1.21 -2.63
N PRO A 46 -5.09 0.11 -2.05
CA PRO A 46 -6.47 -0.31 -2.25
C PRO A 46 -7.48 0.49 -1.43
N LEU A 47 -7.04 1.19 -0.41
CA LEU A 47 -7.91 1.91 0.52
C LEU A 47 -7.87 3.41 0.24
N SER A 48 -9.04 4.02 0.22
CA SER A 48 -9.18 5.47 0.09
C SER A 48 -10.30 5.98 0.97
N VAL A 49 -10.09 7.15 1.58
CA VAL A 49 -11.15 7.84 2.32
C VAL A 49 -11.98 8.63 1.32
N THR A 50 -13.26 8.30 1.20
CA THR A 50 -14.16 8.91 0.23
C THR A 50 -15.08 9.96 0.84
N ASP A 51 -15.33 9.86 2.14
CA ASP A 51 -16.14 10.84 2.87
C ASP A 51 -15.58 11.05 4.26
N PHE A 52 -15.34 12.32 4.58
CA PHE A 52 -14.84 12.77 5.86
C PHE A 52 -15.42 14.15 6.17
N PRO A 53 -15.88 14.43 7.40
CA PRO A 53 -16.46 15.71 7.72
C PRO A 53 -15.45 16.87 7.56
N ALA A 54 -15.90 17.94 6.91
CA ALA A 54 -15.06 19.11 6.62
C ALA A 54 -14.72 19.93 7.87
N SER A 55 -15.59 19.91 8.87
CA SER A 55 -15.38 20.56 10.16
C SER A 55 -16.23 19.89 11.23
N THR A 56 -15.77 19.99 12.47
CA THR A 56 -16.48 19.48 13.62
C THR A 56 -16.44 20.51 14.75
N HIS A 57 -17.56 20.64 15.46
CA HIS A 57 -17.67 21.48 16.63
C HIS A 57 -18.07 20.64 17.84
N PHE A 58 -17.38 20.85 18.95
CA PHE A 58 -17.62 20.14 20.19
C PHE A 58 -17.86 21.15 21.31
N HIS A 59 -18.75 20.80 22.23
CA HIS A 59 -18.94 21.53 23.48
C HIS A 59 -18.38 20.70 24.63
N PRO A 60 -17.93 21.36 25.72
CA PRO A 60 -17.50 20.65 26.92
C PRO A 60 -18.58 19.67 27.40
N GLY A 61 -18.18 18.45 27.69
CA GLY A 61 -19.09 17.42 28.16
C GLY A 61 -19.80 16.61 27.05
N GLU A 62 -19.59 16.96 25.80
CA GLU A 62 -20.18 16.22 24.69
C GLU A 62 -19.39 14.97 24.31
N ASN A 63 -20.15 13.97 23.83
CA ASN A 63 -19.62 12.81 23.14
C ASN A 63 -20.20 12.81 21.73
N VAL A 64 -19.33 12.96 20.74
CA VAL A 64 -19.72 13.09 19.34
C VAL A 64 -19.17 11.91 18.54
N THR A 65 -19.98 11.40 17.63
CA THR A 65 -19.58 10.35 16.70
C THR A 65 -19.26 10.97 15.34
N ILE A 66 -18.13 10.58 14.77
CA ILE A 66 -17.70 10.95 13.42
C ILE A 66 -17.79 9.71 12.56
N ASP A 67 -18.54 9.82 11.46
CA ASP A 67 -18.63 8.76 10.47
C ASP A 67 -17.65 9.04 9.32
N VAL A 68 -16.91 8.02 8.97
CA VAL A 68 -15.92 8.08 7.88
C VAL A 68 -16.20 6.94 6.91
N THR A 69 -16.24 7.25 5.64
CA THR A 69 -16.40 6.24 4.60
C THR A 69 -15.06 5.94 3.96
N ILE A 70 -14.71 4.65 3.95
CA ILE A 70 -13.50 4.12 3.35
C ILE A 70 -13.89 3.16 2.24
N ALA A 71 -13.37 3.42 1.04
CA ALA A 71 -13.50 2.52 -0.10
C ALA A 71 -12.32 1.54 -0.14
N ASN A 72 -12.62 0.28 -0.34
CA ASN A 72 -11.66 -0.77 -0.60
C ASN A 72 -11.84 -1.27 -2.04
N SER A 73 -10.88 -0.99 -2.89
CA SER A 73 -10.89 -1.40 -4.31
C SER A 73 -10.35 -2.81 -4.54
N ALA A 74 -9.78 -3.44 -3.51
CA ALA A 74 -9.33 -4.82 -3.59
C ALA A 74 -10.49 -5.80 -3.35
N ASN A 75 -10.24 -7.07 -3.59
CA ASN A 75 -11.19 -8.15 -3.37
C ASN A 75 -10.94 -8.93 -2.07
N ILE A 76 -10.16 -8.37 -1.18
CA ILE A 76 -9.82 -8.93 0.13
C ILE A 76 -10.09 -7.92 1.25
N ASP A 77 -10.25 -8.40 2.45
CA ASP A 77 -10.43 -7.58 3.63
C ASP A 77 -9.09 -7.01 4.12
N TYR A 78 -9.13 -5.80 4.64
CA TYR A 78 -8.00 -5.17 5.32
C TYR A 78 -8.37 -4.80 6.75
N THR A 79 -7.41 -4.88 7.64
CA THR A 79 -7.55 -4.36 9.00
C THR A 79 -6.91 -2.99 9.08
N VAL A 80 -7.66 -2.02 9.57
CA VAL A 80 -7.24 -0.64 9.70
C VAL A 80 -7.39 -0.20 11.16
N ARG A 81 -6.36 0.43 11.69
CA ARG A 81 -6.43 1.16 12.95
C ARG A 81 -6.70 2.62 12.69
N LEU A 82 -7.70 3.16 13.37
CA LEU A 82 -8.01 4.58 13.33
C LEU A 82 -7.41 5.26 14.56
N ILE A 83 -6.66 6.34 14.34
CA ILE A 83 -6.07 7.15 15.40
C ILE A 83 -6.50 8.60 15.19
N ILE A 84 -7.07 9.20 16.23
CA ILE A 84 -7.47 10.61 16.23
C ILE A 84 -6.50 11.40 17.07
N THR A 85 -5.94 12.45 16.49
CA THR A 85 -5.01 13.36 17.18
C THR A 85 -5.44 14.80 16.99
N LEU A 86 -5.23 15.60 18.04
CA LEU A 86 -5.39 17.04 18.00
C LEU A 86 -4.03 17.71 17.82
N SER A 87 -4.03 18.95 17.31
CA SER A 87 -2.82 19.73 17.10
C SER A 87 -2.08 20.08 18.40
N ASP A 88 -2.79 20.12 19.53
CA ASP A 88 -2.22 20.29 20.87
C ASP A 88 -2.33 18.97 21.65
N PRO A 89 -1.22 18.21 21.80
CA PRO A 89 -1.24 16.93 22.53
C PRO A 89 -1.55 17.06 24.01
N ASP A 90 -1.15 18.16 24.64
CA ASP A 90 -1.38 18.39 26.06
C ASP A 90 -2.88 18.63 26.32
N TYR A 91 -3.53 19.39 25.46
CA TYR A 91 -4.96 19.60 25.53
C TYR A 91 -5.72 18.28 25.30
N GLN A 92 -5.31 17.51 24.34
CA GLN A 92 -5.90 16.18 24.07
C GLN A 92 -5.78 15.27 25.29
N GLN A 93 -4.60 15.18 25.88
CA GLN A 93 -4.36 14.33 27.03
C GLN A 93 -5.19 14.75 28.24
N ALA A 94 -5.38 16.06 28.45
CA ALA A 94 -6.09 16.60 29.60
C ALA A 94 -7.61 16.51 29.46
N TYR A 95 -8.16 16.70 28.25
CA TYR A 95 -9.59 16.99 28.09
C TYR A 95 -10.30 16.13 27.06
N VAL A 96 -9.61 15.38 26.21
CA VAL A 96 -10.23 14.68 25.09
C VAL A 96 -9.90 13.19 25.12
N GLN A 97 -10.92 12.37 25.00
CA GLN A 97 -10.79 10.94 24.75
C GLN A 97 -11.36 10.61 23.37
N ALA A 98 -10.68 9.74 22.65
CA ALA A 98 -11.11 9.32 21.33
C ALA A 98 -11.03 7.81 21.20
N SER A 99 -11.87 7.26 20.33
CA SER A 99 -11.82 5.84 19.99
C SER A 99 -10.51 5.49 19.29
N ASN A 100 -9.98 4.32 19.62
CA ASN A 100 -8.79 3.76 19.00
C ASN A 100 -9.06 2.28 18.76
N TYR A 101 -9.88 1.99 17.75
CA TYR A 101 -10.30 0.63 17.44
C TYR A 101 -9.67 0.14 16.14
N LEU A 102 -9.67 -1.18 16.02
CA LEU A 102 -9.39 -1.86 14.76
C LEU A 102 -10.71 -2.07 14.02
N TYR A 103 -10.69 -1.77 12.74
CA TYR A 103 -11.82 -1.96 11.84
C TYR A 103 -11.43 -2.91 10.72
N THR A 104 -12.36 -3.77 10.34
CA THR A 104 -12.23 -4.60 9.15
C THR A 104 -12.89 -3.87 7.98
N ILE A 105 -12.13 -3.62 6.93
CA ILE A 105 -12.59 -2.95 5.72
C ILE A 105 -12.76 -4.00 4.63
N THR A 106 -14.01 -4.33 4.36
CA THR A 106 -14.38 -5.30 3.32
C THR A 106 -14.35 -4.64 1.93
N PRO A 107 -14.32 -5.42 0.82
CA PRO A 107 -14.41 -4.86 -0.52
C PRO A 107 -15.65 -3.96 -0.69
N GLY A 108 -15.45 -2.83 -1.35
CA GLY A 108 -16.48 -1.81 -1.54
C GLY A 108 -16.40 -0.67 -0.52
N ASN A 109 -17.52 0.00 -0.31
CA ASN A 109 -17.62 1.13 0.62
C ASN A 109 -17.94 0.65 2.03
N ASN A 110 -17.18 1.16 3.01
CA ASN A 110 -17.37 0.86 4.43
C ASN A 110 -17.53 2.17 5.18
N THR A 111 -18.57 2.28 6.00
CA THR A 111 -18.72 3.40 6.92
C THR A 111 -18.29 2.94 8.30
N ILE A 112 -17.29 3.61 8.85
CA ILE A 112 -16.81 3.38 10.21
C ILE A 112 -17.12 4.59 11.07
N SER A 113 -17.47 4.33 12.34
CA SER A 113 -17.81 5.37 13.29
C SER A 113 -16.75 5.47 14.36
N ALA A 114 -16.22 6.66 14.56
CA ALA A 114 -15.31 6.99 15.64
C ALA A 114 -16.00 7.96 16.61
N TRP A 115 -15.79 7.77 17.89
CA TRP A 115 -16.32 8.70 18.89
C TRP A 115 -15.21 9.55 19.48
N ILE A 116 -15.57 10.78 19.85
CA ILE A 116 -14.73 11.72 20.57
C ILE A 116 -15.53 12.27 21.74
N ALA A 117 -14.98 12.15 22.95
CA ALA A 117 -15.56 12.68 24.16
C ALA A 117 -14.72 13.84 24.68
N VAL A 118 -15.37 14.97 24.93
CA VAL A 118 -14.73 16.17 25.47
C VAL A 118 -15.14 16.31 26.93
N ASN A 119 -14.16 16.50 27.83
CA ASN A 119 -14.40 16.70 29.24
C ASN A 119 -15.21 17.97 29.47
N SER A 120 -16.10 17.94 30.46
CA SER A 120 -16.93 19.10 30.84
C SER A 120 -16.13 20.30 31.31
N THR A 121 -14.89 20.09 31.75
CA THR A 121 -13.98 21.16 32.19
C THR A 121 -13.07 21.70 31.12
N ALA A 122 -13.21 21.20 29.89
CA ALA A 122 -12.37 21.60 28.76
C ALA A 122 -12.51 23.10 28.46
N PRO A 123 -11.40 23.85 28.39
CA PRO A 123 -11.45 25.24 27.99
C PRO A 123 -11.70 25.37 26.49
N GLN A 124 -12.22 26.52 26.09
CA GLN A 124 -12.39 26.81 24.66
C GLN A 124 -11.05 26.80 23.96
N SER A 125 -10.98 26.06 22.84
CA SER A 125 -9.78 25.95 22.03
C SER A 125 -10.16 25.71 20.56
N GLN A 126 -9.34 26.23 19.66
CA GLN A 126 -9.42 25.92 18.24
C GLN A 126 -8.21 25.06 17.88
N GLN A 127 -8.48 23.85 17.40
CA GLN A 127 -7.44 22.90 17.08
C GLN A 127 -7.74 22.21 15.75
N GLN A 128 -6.69 21.72 15.13
CA GLN A 128 -6.83 20.83 14.01
C GLN A 128 -6.97 19.39 14.51
N LEU A 129 -7.93 18.69 13.95
CA LEU A 129 -8.15 17.29 14.21
C LEU A 129 -7.60 16.50 13.02
N THR A 130 -6.73 15.56 13.32
CA THR A 130 -6.17 14.63 12.34
C THR A 130 -6.68 13.23 12.63
N VAL A 131 -7.11 12.55 11.59
CA VAL A 131 -7.50 11.15 11.66
C VAL A 131 -6.56 10.36 10.78
N ASP A 132 -5.76 9.50 11.39
CA ASP A 132 -4.83 8.63 10.70
C ASP A 132 -5.43 7.23 10.57
N PHE A 133 -5.37 6.69 9.38
CA PHE A 133 -5.75 5.32 9.09
C PHE A 133 -4.49 4.50 8.81
N ILE A 134 -4.21 3.57 9.70
CA ILE A 134 -3.03 2.73 9.59
C ILE A 134 -3.48 1.33 9.21
N ARG A 135 -3.08 0.88 8.03
CA ARG A 135 -3.26 -0.50 7.61
C ARG A 135 -2.28 -1.40 8.35
N ILE A 136 -2.80 -2.46 8.92
CA ILE A 136 -2.03 -3.44 9.68
C ILE A 136 -1.86 -4.74 8.89
#